data_5386287c1453c5c7aa7654e3281ca496
#
_entry.id   5386287c1453c5c7aa7654e3281ca496
#
_cell.length_a   1.000
_cell.length_b   1.000
_cell.length_c   1.000
_cell.angle_alpha   90.00
_cell.angle_beta   90.00
_cell.angle_gamma   90.00
#
_symmetry.space_group_name_H-M   'P 1'
#
loop_
_entity.id
_entity.type
_entity.pdbx_description
1 polymer ?
#
loop_
_entity_poly.entity_id
_entity_poly.type
_entity_poly.pdbx_seq_one_letter_code
_entity_poly.pdbx_strand_id
1 'polypeptide(L)'
;VTIDVLALRTGDELGSAEPLPAALDAARDRVARDFSLPTEWLNPGPTALLEFGLPKGFLDRLERRDYGDSLTVYFASRYDQIHFKLYALVDQGPGKHEADLRALTPTEMELLAAARWSTTHDPSGGYAQVLRAVLTEFGVDDVDLGP
;
A
#
# COMPACT_ATOMS: atom_id res chain seq x y z
N VAL A 1 -4.72 -4.63 14.49
CA VAL A 1 -4.83 -4.83 13.02
C VAL A 1 -5.44 -3.59 12.40
N THR A 2 -4.80 -3.08 11.36
CA THR A 2 -5.28 -1.93 10.58
C THR A 2 -5.55 -2.37 9.16
N ILE A 3 -6.67 -1.93 8.59
CA ILE A 3 -6.99 -2.12 7.17
C ILE A 3 -6.79 -0.79 6.46
N ASP A 4 -5.88 -0.77 5.50
CA ASP A 4 -5.57 0.39 4.69
C ASP A 4 -6.47 0.42 3.45
N VAL A 5 -7.19 1.51 3.24
CA VAL A 5 -8.08 1.73 2.09
C VAL A 5 -7.37 2.65 1.10
N LEU A 6 -6.99 2.10 -0.04
CA LEU A 6 -6.29 2.85 -1.08
C LEU A 6 -7.24 3.72 -1.90
N ALA A 7 -8.38 3.18 -2.29
CA ALA A 7 -9.29 3.84 -3.25
C ALA A 7 -10.72 3.34 -3.13
N LEU A 8 -11.64 4.13 -3.65
CA LEU A 8 -13.00 3.72 -4.01
C LEU A 8 -13.02 3.37 -5.49
N ARG A 9 -13.60 2.23 -5.84
CA ARG A 9 -13.69 1.76 -7.23
C ARG A 9 -15.07 1.98 -7.80
N THR A 10 -15.11 2.53 -9.03
CA THR A 10 -16.34 2.65 -9.83
C THR A 10 -16.03 2.15 -11.24
N GLY A 11 -16.49 0.93 -11.57
CA GLY A 11 -16.07 0.26 -12.80
C GLY A 11 -14.56 0.00 -12.80
N ASP A 12 -13.85 0.56 -13.77
CA ASP A 12 -12.38 0.49 -13.87
C ASP A 12 -11.69 1.78 -13.36
N GLU A 13 -12.44 2.71 -12.82
CA GLU A 13 -11.91 3.94 -12.25
C GLU A 13 -11.69 3.81 -10.75
N LEU A 14 -10.58 4.37 -10.28
CA LEU A 14 -10.25 4.49 -8.86
C LEU A 14 -10.30 5.96 -8.45
N GLY A 15 -11.06 6.24 -7.40
CA GLY A 15 -11.17 7.57 -6.81
C GLY A 15 -10.64 7.61 -5.39
N SER A 16 -10.42 8.82 -4.87
CA SER A 16 -9.98 9.01 -3.49
C SER A 16 -10.92 8.32 -2.50
N ALA A 17 -10.35 7.63 -1.53
CA ALA A 17 -11.07 7.07 -0.39
C ALA A 17 -11.25 8.09 0.75
N GLU A 18 -10.71 9.29 0.62
CA GLU A 18 -10.82 10.32 1.65
C GLU A 18 -11.59 11.55 1.10
N PRO A 19 -12.69 11.94 1.77
CA PRO A 19 -13.29 11.29 2.94
C PRO A 19 -13.96 9.96 2.59
N LEU A 20 -14.02 9.04 3.56
CA LEU A 20 -14.80 7.82 3.38
C LEU A 20 -16.29 8.15 3.14
N PRO A 21 -17.01 7.37 2.31
CA PRO A 21 -18.45 7.52 2.19
C PRO A 21 -19.14 7.45 3.54
N ALA A 22 -20.15 8.29 3.77
CA ALA A 22 -20.82 8.43 5.07
C ALA A 22 -21.29 7.09 5.66
N ALA A 23 -21.81 6.20 4.83
CA ALA A 23 -22.26 4.87 5.27
C ALA A 23 -21.10 3.98 5.75
N LEU A 24 -19.95 4.05 5.06
CA LEU A 24 -18.75 3.29 5.43
C LEU A 24 -18.10 3.87 6.68
N ASP A 25 -18.05 5.19 6.79
CA ASP A 25 -17.52 5.90 7.96
C ASP A 25 -18.33 5.56 9.22
N ALA A 26 -19.66 5.60 9.14
CA ALA A 26 -20.54 5.20 10.24
C ALA A 26 -20.40 3.70 10.60
N ALA A 27 -20.22 2.84 9.62
CA ALA A 27 -19.97 1.41 9.84
C ALA A 27 -18.61 1.18 10.52
N ARG A 28 -17.56 1.89 10.10
CA ARG A 28 -16.23 1.86 10.73
C ARG A 28 -16.33 2.18 12.23
N ASP A 29 -17.00 3.27 12.57
CA ASP A 29 -17.13 3.71 13.98
C ASP A 29 -17.94 2.71 14.81
N ARG A 30 -18.97 2.09 14.24
CA ARG A 30 -19.75 1.05 14.90
C ARG A 30 -18.91 -0.20 15.17
N VAL A 31 -18.17 -0.68 14.18
CA VAL A 31 -17.29 -1.84 14.33
C VAL A 31 -16.18 -1.55 15.34
N ALA A 32 -15.57 -0.36 15.30
CA ALA A 32 -14.56 0.05 16.29
C ALA A 32 -15.09 -0.07 17.72
N ARG A 33 -16.30 0.46 17.98
CA ARG A 33 -16.95 0.38 19.27
C ARG A 33 -17.29 -1.05 19.68
N ASP A 34 -17.94 -1.80 18.79
CA ASP A 34 -18.47 -3.13 19.10
C ASP A 34 -17.35 -4.17 19.31
N PHE A 35 -16.18 -3.98 18.69
CA PHE A 35 -15.04 -4.87 18.81
C PHE A 35 -13.84 -4.27 19.56
N SER A 36 -14.01 -3.11 20.18
CA SER A 36 -12.95 -2.41 20.92
C SER A 36 -11.69 -2.18 20.09
N LEU A 37 -11.86 -1.77 18.83
CA LEU A 37 -10.78 -1.44 17.92
C LEU A 37 -10.44 0.06 17.99
N PRO A 38 -9.21 0.46 17.62
CA PRO A 38 -8.89 1.87 17.40
C PRO A 38 -9.82 2.45 16.33
N THR A 39 -10.12 3.75 16.39
CA THR A 39 -10.93 4.43 15.36
C THR A 39 -10.32 4.36 13.99
N GLU A 40 -8.99 4.29 13.91
CA GLU A 40 -8.22 4.21 12.67
C GLU A 40 -8.03 2.77 12.15
N TRP A 41 -8.76 1.79 12.69
CA TRP A 41 -8.63 0.40 12.22
C TRP A 41 -8.92 0.25 10.72
N LEU A 42 -9.75 1.13 10.16
CA LEU A 42 -9.98 1.30 8.73
C LEU A 42 -9.50 2.71 8.34
N ASN A 43 -8.40 2.78 7.59
CA ASN A 43 -7.64 4.00 7.35
C ASN A 43 -7.53 4.33 5.85
N PRO A 44 -8.03 5.49 5.38
CA PRO A 44 -7.90 5.92 3.98
C PRO A 44 -6.56 6.61 3.66
N GLY A 45 -5.60 6.65 4.57
CA GLY A 45 -4.31 7.33 4.37
C GLY A 45 -3.57 7.00 3.08
N PRO A 46 -3.53 5.72 2.64
CA PRO A 46 -2.85 5.35 1.39
C PRO A 46 -3.45 5.94 0.12
N THR A 47 -4.62 6.57 0.16
CA THR A 47 -5.26 7.15 -1.04
C THR A 47 -4.40 8.17 -1.76
N ALA A 48 -3.45 8.82 -1.08
CA ALA A 48 -2.50 9.75 -1.67
C ALA A 48 -1.59 9.09 -2.74
N LEU A 49 -1.38 7.79 -2.68
CA LEU A 49 -0.60 7.04 -3.68
C LEU A 49 -1.23 7.08 -5.09
N LEU A 50 -2.53 7.35 -5.19
CA LEU A 50 -3.21 7.48 -6.48
C LEU A 50 -2.68 8.63 -7.34
N GLU A 51 -2.16 9.70 -6.73
CA GLU A 51 -1.70 10.90 -7.43
C GLU A 51 -0.46 10.63 -8.30
N PHE A 52 0.38 9.68 -7.90
CA PHE A 52 1.66 9.37 -8.55
C PHE A 52 1.63 8.12 -9.44
N GLY A 53 0.50 7.44 -9.48
CA GLY A 53 0.31 6.22 -10.25
C GLY A 53 0.60 4.94 -9.46
N LEU A 54 -0.13 3.90 -9.83
CA LEU A 54 -0.05 2.56 -9.21
C LEU A 54 0.90 1.65 -10.02
N PRO A 55 1.37 0.55 -9.44
CA PRO A 55 2.15 -0.44 -10.16
C PRO A 55 1.42 -0.91 -11.43
N LYS A 56 2.15 -1.02 -12.55
CA LYS A 56 1.58 -1.45 -13.83
C LYS A 56 0.84 -2.79 -13.67
N GLY A 57 -0.39 -2.86 -14.18
CA GLY A 57 -1.24 -4.05 -14.09
C GLY A 57 -1.92 -4.22 -12.73
N PHE A 58 -1.93 -3.21 -11.87
CA PHE A 58 -2.53 -3.27 -10.54
C PHE A 58 -3.99 -3.75 -10.58
N LEU A 59 -4.83 -3.17 -11.44
CA LEU A 59 -6.25 -3.54 -11.54
C LEU A 59 -6.46 -5.00 -11.92
N ASP A 60 -5.59 -5.56 -12.77
CA ASP A 60 -5.69 -6.95 -13.25
C ASP A 60 -5.32 -7.96 -12.16
N ARG A 61 -4.59 -7.54 -11.12
CA ARG A 61 -4.16 -8.38 -10.01
C ARG A 61 -5.06 -8.29 -8.78
N LEU A 62 -6.10 -7.47 -8.80
CA LEU A 62 -7.02 -7.33 -7.68
C LEU A 62 -7.84 -8.62 -7.48
N GLU A 63 -7.96 -9.04 -6.22
CA GLU A 63 -8.85 -10.13 -5.83
C GLU A 63 -10.17 -9.55 -5.32
N ARG A 64 -11.27 -9.84 -6.03
CA ARG A 64 -12.61 -9.38 -5.66
C ARG A 64 -13.24 -10.31 -4.64
N ARG A 65 -13.86 -9.73 -3.61
CA ARG A 65 -14.74 -10.42 -2.67
C ARG A 65 -16.00 -9.63 -2.42
N ASP A 66 -17.15 -10.29 -2.53
CA ASP A 66 -18.45 -9.71 -2.23
C ASP A 66 -18.88 -10.08 -0.80
N TYR A 67 -19.29 -9.08 -0.05
CA TYR A 67 -19.82 -9.22 1.31
C TYR A 67 -21.30 -8.81 1.31
N GLY A 68 -22.17 -9.79 1.08
CA GLY A 68 -23.58 -9.54 0.86
C GLY A 68 -23.84 -8.73 -0.42
N ASP A 69 -24.97 -8.02 -0.46
CA ASP A 69 -25.39 -7.25 -1.64
C ASP A 69 -24.87 -5.81 -1.66
N SER A 70 -24.27 -5.34 -0.56
CA SER A 70 -23.98 -3.92 -0.35
C SER A 70 -22.50 -3.57 -0.32
N LEU A 71 -21.60 -4.54 -0.23
CA LEU A 71 -20.16 -4.29 -0.12
C LEU A 71 -19.37 -5.25 -1.00
N THR A 72 -18.61 -4.68 -1.92
CA THR A 72 -17.57 -5.38 -2.68
C THR A 72 -16.21 -4.82 -2.28
N VAL A 73 -15.28 -5.70 -1.93
CA VAL A 73 -13.89 -5.35 -1.60
C VAL A 73 -12.95 -5.96 -2.63
N TYR A 74 -11.98 -5.16 -3.06
CA TYR A 74 -10.91 -5.59 -3.94
C TYR A 74 -9.59 -5.57 -3.15
N PHE A 75 -8.99 -6.73 -2.98
CA PHE A 75 -7.74 -6.86 -2.25
C PHE A 75 -6.56 -6.71 -3.20
N ALA A 76 -5.61 -5.86 -2.83
CA ALA A 76 -4.35 -5.75 -3.55
C ALA A 76 -3.58 -7.08 -3.49
N SER A 77 -2.94 -7.45 -4.59
CA SER A 77 -2.10 -8.64 -4.64
C SER A 77 -0.90 -8.53 -3.68
N ARG A 78 -0.32 -9.67 -3.30
CA ARG A 78 0.93 -9.69 -2.54
C ARG A 78 2.03 -8.87 -3.23
N TYR A 79 2.14 -8.97 -4.55
CA TYR A 79 3.09 -8.21 -5.35
C TYR A 79 2.90 -6.69 -5.19
N ASP A 80 1.67 -6.20 -5.27
CA ASP A 80 1.37 -4.78 -5.10
C ASP A 80 1.56 -4.31 -3.65
N GLN A 81 1.24 -5.16 -2.67
CA GLN A 81 1.50 -4.86 -1.26
C GLN A 81 3.00 -4.69 -0.98
N ILE A 82 3.88 -5.47 -1.62
CA ILE A 82 5.34 -5.30 -1.53
C ILE A 82 5.74 -3.90 -2.01
N HIS A 83 5.18 -3.42 -3.12
CA HIS A 83 5.43 -2.08 -3.65
C HIS A 83 5.05 -1.00 -2.62
N PHE A 84 3.84 -1.08 -2.08
CA PHE A 84 3.34 -0.09 -1.11
C PHE A 84 4.11 -0.13 0.21
N LYS A 85 4.45 -1.31 0.71
CA LYS A 85 5.18 -1.45 1.99
C LYS A 85 6.63 -1.01 1.87
N LEU A 86 7.30 -1.26 0.74
CA LEU A 86 8.64 -0.76 0.51
C LEU A 86 8.65 0.77 0.44
N TYR A 87 7.74 1.37 -0.32
CA TYR A 87 7.62 2.82 -0.39
C TYR A 87 7.40 3.44 1.00
N ALA A 88 6.42 2.92 1.75
CA ALA A 88 6.11 3.42 3.08
C ALA A 88 7.29 3.25 4.07
N LEU A 89 8.03 2.16 3.97
CA LEU A 89 9.22 1.93 4.81
C LEU A 89 10.32 2.96 4.54
N VAL A 90 10.56 3.29 3.28
CA VAL A 90 11.57 4.28 2.90
C VAL A 90 11.13 5.69 3.29
N ASP A 91 9.86 6.02 3.09
CA ASP A 91 9.29 7.34 3.37
C ASP A 91 9.14 7.63 4.86
N GLN A 92 8.69 6.65 5.64
CA GLN A 92 8.33 6.83 7.07
C GLN A 92 9.37 6.26 8.04
N GLY A 93 10.32 5.46 7.55
CA GLY A 93 11.32 4.79 8.37
C GLY A 93 10.87 3.45 8.96
N PRO A 94 11.79 2.78 9.69
CA PRO A 94 11.55 1.45 10.24
C PRO A 94 10.38 1.43 11.23
N GLY A 95 9.68 0.29 11.30
CA GLY A 95 8.53 0.07 12.17
C GLY A 95 7.56 -0.94 11.61
N LYS A 96 6.25 -0.65 11.66
CA LYS A 96 5.19 -1.55 11.18
C LYS A 96 5.38 -1.96 9.71
N HIS A 97 5.77 -1.03 8.85
CA HIS A 97 5.93 -1.31 7.42
C HIS A 97 7.06 -2.28 7.13
N GLU A 98 8.14 -2.24 7.91
CA GLU A 98 9.23 -3.22 7.81
C GLU A 98 8.75 -4.62 8.19
N ALA A 99 8.05 -4.76 9.32
CA ALA A 99 7.51 -6.03 9.77
C ALA A 99 6.52 -6.63 8.73
N ASP A 100 5.65 -5.78 8.19
CA ASP A 100 4.69 -6.17 7.15
C ASP A 100 5.42 -6.63 5.87
N LEU A 101 6.46 -5.89 5.44
CA LEU A 101 7.23 -6.24 4.25
C LEU A 101 7.97 -7.56 4.43
N ARG A 102 8.59 -7.79 5.60
CA ARG A 102 9.24 -9.07 5.92
C ARG A 102 8.25 -10.23 5.94
N ALA A 103 7.04 -10.02 6.45
CA ALA A 103 5.98 -11.02 6.47
C ALA A 103 5.51 -11.43 5.07
N LEU A 104 5.60 -10.53 4.10
CA LEU A 104 5.32 -10.82 2.69
C LEU A 104 6.39 -11.67 2.00
N THR A 105 7.54 -11.89 2.64
CA THR A 105 8.66 -12.68 2.12
C THR A 105 9.02 -12.34 0.67
N PRO A 106 9.37 -11.06 0.37
CA PRO A 106 9.62 -10.63 -0.99
C PRO A 106 10.86 -11.29 -1.58
N THR A 107 10.81 -11.60 -2.85
CA THR A 107 11.99 -12.00 -3.62
C THR A 107 12.82 -10.77 -4.00
N GLU A 108 14.09 -10.97 -4.35
CA GLU A 108 14.96 -9.90 -4.85
C GLU A 108 14.33 -9.19 -6.06
N MET A 109 13.79 -9.95 -7.02
CA MET A 109 13.14 -9.38 -8.22
C MET A 109 11.92 -8.51 -7.87
N GLU A 110 11.14 -8.93 -6.89
CA GLU A 110 9.98 -8.16 -6.40
C GLU A 110 10.43 -6.87 -5.71
N LEU A 111 11.47 -6.93 -4.88
CA LEU A 111 12.05 -5.74 -4.25
C LEU A 111 12.62 -4.75 -5.28
N LEU A 112 13.30 -5.24 -6.31
CA LEU A 112 13.80 -4.40 -7.38
C LEU A 112 12.69 -3.74 -8.20
N ALA A 113 11.62 -4.48 -8.49
CA ALA A 113 10.44 -3.93 -9.17
C ALA A 113 9.77 -2.84 -8.31
N ALA A 114 9.58 -3.10 -7.03
CA ALA A 114 9.03 -2.14 -6.08
C ALA A 114 9.92 -0.90 -5.93
N ALA A 115 11.24 -1.07 -5.87
CA ALA A 115 12.20 0.01 -5.79
C ALA A 115 12.13 0.94 -7.02
N ARG A 116 12.11 0.38 -8.23
CA ARG A 116 11.97 1.17 -9.46
C ARG A 116 10.66 1.94 -9.52
N TRP A 117 9.56 1.30 -9.10
CA TRP A 117 8.28 2.00 -9.02
C TRP A 117 8.31 3.11 -7.97
N SER A 118 8.89 2.89 -6.80
CA SER A 118 8.93 3.87 -5.71
C SER A 118 9.71 5.13 -6.08
N THR A 119 10.76 5.03 -6.88
CA THR A 119 11.53 6.20 -7.36
C THR A 119 10.72 7.09 -8.30
N THR A 120 9.64 6.61 -8.89
CA THR A 120 8.71 7.45 -9.65
C THR A 120 7.87 8.37 -8.75
N HIS A 121 7.68 8.00 -7.49
CA HIS A 121 6.99 8.79 -6.48
C HIS A 121 7.89 9.84 -5.83
N ASP A 122 9.14 9.48 -5.58
CA ASP A 122 10.16 10.40 -5.08
C ASP A 122 11.49 10.17 -5.81
N PRO A 123 11.79 10.99 -6.85
CA PRO A 123 13.03 10.87 -7.61
C PRO A 123 14.23 11.54 -6.94
N SER A 124 14.11 12.02 -5.71
CA SER A 124 15.20 12.72 -5.03
C SER A 124 16.39 11.79 -4.71
N GLY A 125 17.59 12.35 -4.73
CA GLY A 125 18.81 11.62 -4.33
C GLY A 125 18.78 11.17 -2.87
N GLY A 126 18.10 11.91 -1.99
CA GLY A 126 17.90 11.56 -0.59
C GLY A 126 17.06 10.30 -0.44
N TYR A 127 15.94 10.23 -1.16
CA TYR A 127 15.08 9.04 -1.20
C TYR A 127 15.88 7.82 -1.72
N ALA A 128 16.57 7.97 -2.84
CA ALA A 128 17.35 6.89 -3.43
C ALA A 128 18.46 6.36 -2.47
N GLN A 129 19.05 7.22 -1.66
CA GLN A 129 20.04 6.81 -0.66
C GLN A 129 19.40 5.94 0.44
N VAL A 130 18.26 6.36 1.00
CA VAL A 130 17.53 5.59 2.01
C VAL A 130 17.03 4.27 1.43
N LEU A 131 16.49 4.30 0.21
CA LEU A 131 16.02 3.10 -0.49
C LEU A 131 17.14 2.06 -0.65
N ARG A 132 18.35 2.47 -1.06
CA ARG A 132 19.49 1.54 -1.16
C ARG A 132 19.85 0.93 0.19
N ALA A 133 19.86 1.72 1.26
CA ALA A 133 20.13 1.21 2.60
C ALA A 133 19.07 0.17 3.03
N VAL A 134 17.78 0.44 2.79
CA VAL A 134 16.70 -0.51 3.06
C VAL A 134 16.87 -1.79 2.23
N LEU A 135 17.16 -1.70 0.94
CA LEU A 135 17.37 -2.86 0.08
C LEU A 135 18.53 -3.74 0.57
N THR A 136 19.65 -3.13 1.00
CA THR A 136 20.78 -3.86 1.59
C THR A 136 20.37 -4.62 2.85
N GLU A 137 19.50 -4.05 3.71
CA GLU A 137 18.96 -4.74 4.89
C GLU A 137 18.10 -5.96 4.52
N PHE A 138 17.54 -5.97 3.32
CA PHE A 138 16.80 -7.11 2.75
C PHE A 138 17.69 -8.05 1.89
N GLY A 139 19.01 -7.84 1.88
CA GLY A 139 19.98 -8.67 1.17
C GLY A 139 20.12 -8.37 -0.32
N VAL A 140 19.69 -7.19 -0.75
CA VAL A 140 19.78 -6.75 -2.14
C VAL A 140 20.82 -5.63 -2.24
N ASP A 141 22.00 -5.97 -2.75
CA ASP A 141 23.13 -5.06 -2.89
C ASP A 141 23.35 -4.64 -4.36
N ASP A 142 24.11 -3.58 -4.58
CA ASP A 142 24.54 -3.06 -5.90
C ASP A 142 23.37 -2.76 -6.86
N VAL A 143 22.32 -2.14 -6.33
CA VAL A 143 21.09 -1.85 -7.10
C VAL A 143 21.30 -0.67 -8.04
N ASP A 144 21.19 -0.93 -9.35
CA ASP A 144 20.98 0.10 -10.36
C ASP A 144 19.48 0.45 -10.41
N LEU A 145 19.14 1.61 -9.87
CA LEU A 145 17.77 2.13 -9.87
C LEU A 145 17.43 2.90 -11.16
N GLY A 146 18.40 2.97 -12.09
CA GLY A 146 18.28 3.81 -13.28
C GLY A 146 18.51 5.30 -12.98
N PRO A 147 18.57 6.12 -14.02
CA PRO A 147 18.67 7.56 -13.88
C PRO A 147 17.36 8.17 -13.39
#